data_5b6d309d1dda48a917bcca9819bb3322
#
_entry.id   5b6d309d1dda48a917bcca9819bb3322
#
_cell.length_a   1.000
_cell.length_b   1.000
_cell.length_c   1.000
_cell.angle_alpha   90.00
_cell.angle_beta   90.00
_cell.angle_gamma   90.00
#
_symmetry.space_group_name_H-M   'P 1'
#
loop_
_entity.id
_entity.type
_entity.pdbx_description
1 polymer ?
#
loop_
_entity_poly.entity_id
_entity_poly.type
_entity_poly.pdbx_seq_one_letter_code
_entity_poly.pdbx_strand_id
1 'polypeptide(L)'
;HDVVGVDLDPVLISAAEEDHPGPTWLVADLAELDLPAMGIDDGFDVAVCAGNVMTFLAPETRRPALERLAAHLRPAGRLVIGFGAGREYPFDEFFDDLHQMGLVADVLLSSWDLRPFNAEADFLVAVISTSA
;
A
#
# COMPACT_ATOMS: atom_id res chain seq x y z
N HIS A 1 12.00 13.76 -6.33
CA HIS A 1 10.83 12.92 -6.54
C HIS A 1 9.56 13.66 -6.12
N ASP A 2 8.50 13.47 -6.87
CA ASP A 2 7.19 14.00 -6.52
C ASP A 2 6.50 12.98 -5.59
N VAL A 3 6.43 13.30 -4.32
CA VAL A 3 5.92 12.40 -3.28
C VAL A 3 4.56 12.88 -2.79
N VAL A 4 3.60 11.96 -2.72
CA VAL A 4 2.30 12.18 -2.10
C VAL A 4 2.16 11.23 -0.92
N GLY A 5 1.91 11.77 0.27
CA GLY A 5 1.64 10.99 1.47
C GLY A 5 0.16 11.06 1.83
N VAL A 6 -0.41 9.92 2.21
CA VAL A 6 -1.84 9.80 2.51
C VAL A 6 -2.04 9.09 3.84
N ASP A 7 -2.92 9.62 4.67
CA ASP A 7 -3.36 8.96 5.91
C ASP A 7 -4.80 9.36 6.18
N LEU A 8 -5.53 8.49 6.85
CA LEU A 8 -6.90 8.78 7.27
C LEU A 8 -6.96 9.75 8.45
N ASP A 9 -5.91 9.81 9.27
CA ASP A 9 -5.84 10.61 10.48
C ASP A 9 -5.34 12.03 10.19
N PRO A 10 -6.19 13.07 10.35
CA PRO A 10 -5.77 14.45 10.13
C PRO A 10 -4.64 14.92 11.04
N VAL A 11 -4.54 14.37 12.25
CA VAL A 11 -3.49 14.73 13.21
C VAL A 11 -2.12 14.26 12.70
N LEU A 12 -2.05 13.03 12.18
CA LEU A 12 -0.81 12.49 11.60
C LEU A 12 -0.39 13.27 10.34
N ILE A 13 -1.34 13.63 9.51
CA ILE A 13 -1.06 14.44 8.31
C ILE A 13 -0.55 15.83 8.69
N SER A 14 -1.16 16.46 9.70
CA SER A 14 -0.71 17.76 10.20
C SER A 14 0.73 17.67 10.73
N ALA A 15 1.05 16.64 11.48
CA ALA A 15 2.40 16.41 11.99
C ALA A 15 3.40 16.18 10.84
N ALA A 16 3.01 15.43 9.81
CA ALA A 16 3.86 15.17 8.65
C ALA A 16 4.15 16.47 7.88
N GLU A 17 3.15 17.33 7.69
CA GLU A 17 3.33 18.63 7.04
C GLU A 17 4.32 19.51 7.79
N GLU A 18 4.27 19.48 9.12
CA GLU A 18 5.16 20.26 9.98
C GLU A 18 6.57 19.70 10.00
N ASP A 19 6.71 18.38 10.17
CA ASP A 19 8.01 17.72 10.36
C ASP A 19 8.73 17.43 9.03
N HIS A 20 7.98 17.20 7.96
CA HIS A 20 8.50 16.83 6.65
C HIS A 20 7.84 17.62 5.53
N PRO A 21 8.06 18.96 5.47
CA PRO A 21 7.52 19.77 4.38
C PRO A 21 8.17 19.39 3.05
N GLY A 22 7.44 19.54 1.97
CA GLY A 22 7.89 19.24 0.61
C GLY A 22 6.96 18.28 -0.12
N PRO A 23 6.71 17.06 0.39
CA PRO A 23 5.68 16.20 -0.18
C PRO A 23 4.29 16.83 -0.08
N THR A 24 3.39 16.38 -0.92
CA THR A 24 1.96 16.68 -0.77
C THR A 24 1.38 15.69 0.24
N TRP A 25 0.80 16.19 1.33
CA TRP A 25 0.21 15.37 2.38
C TRP A 25 -1.31 15.52 2.34
N LEU A 26 -2.03 14.38 2.29
CA LEU A 26 -3.48 14.36 2.13
C LEU A 26 -4.15 13.45 3.16
N VAL A 27 -5.30 13.89 3.64
CA VAL A 27 -6.19 13.05 4.45
C VAL A 27 -7.15 12.33 3.52
N ALA A 28 -7.08 11.00 3.47
CA ALA A 28 -7.98 10.22 2.64
C ALA A 28 -8.07 8.78 3.14
N ASP A 29 -9.20 8.13 2.84
CA ASP A 29 -9.41 6.70 3.04
C ASP A 29 -8.87 5.95 1.82
N LEU A 30 -7.98 4.98 2.04
CA LEU A 30 -7.38 4.20 0.96
C LEU A 30 -8.42 3.46 0.13
N ALA A 31 -9.51 3.00 0.74
CA ALA A 31 -10.56 2.27 0.03
C ALA A 31 -11.35 3.15 -0.94
N GLU A 32 -11.26 4.46 -0.80
CA GLU A 32 -11.95 5.46 -1.61
C GLU A 32 -10.99 6.42 -2.32
N LEU A 33 -9.69 6.11 -2.29
CA LEU A 33 -8.67 7.01 -2.79
C LEU A 33 -8.88 7.33 -4.27
N ASP A 34 -8.91 8.62 -4.58
CA ASP A 34 -9.06 9.13 -5.95
C ASP A 34 -8.27 10.43 -6.09
N LEU A 35 -6.97 10.30 -6.32
CA LEU A 35 -6.08 11.45 -6.47
C LEU A 35 -6.37 12.28 -7.71
N PRO A 36 -6.76 11.69 -8.87
CA PRO A 36 -7.20 12.50 -10.00
C PRO A 36 -8.33 13.49 -9.67
N ALA A 37 -9.30 13.05 -8.85
CA ALA A 37 -10.38 13.93 -8.38
C ALA A 37 -9.88 15.06 -7.49
N MET A 38 -8.69 14.93 -6.92
CA MET A 38 -8.01 15.93 -6.09
C MET A 38 -6.99 16.76 -6.86
N GLY A 39 -6.95 16.62 -8.19
CA GLY A 39 -6.04 17.37 -9.06
C GLY A 39 -4.68 16.72 -9.27
N ILE A 40 -4.47 15.48 -8.83
CA ILE A 40 -3.21 14.75 -8.95
C ILE A 40 -3.45 13.55 -9.86
N ASP A 41 -3.23 13.71 -11.15
CA ASP A 41 -3.61 12.74 -12.17
C ASP A 41 -2.44 12.13 -12.97
N ASP A 42 -1.20 12.39 -12.57
CA ASP A 42 -0.01 11.90 -13.29
C ASP A 42 0.26 10.40 -13.13
N GLY A 43 -0.32 9.78 -12.11
CA GLY A 43 0.00 8.42 -11.72
C GLY A 43 1.36 8.32 -11.03
N PHE A 44 1.70 7.12 -10.56
CA PHE A 44 2.90 6.89 -9.76
C PHE A 44 3.68 5.69 -10.25
N ASP A 45 4.99 5.76 -10.18
CA ASP A 45 5.87 4.64 -10.48
C ASP A 45 5.89 3.62 -9.33
N VAL A 46 5.78 4.11 -8.10
CA VAL A 46 5.79 3.28 -6.89
C VAL A 46 4.79 3.81 -5.87
N ALA A 47 4.02 2.90 -5.29
CA ALA A 47 3.22 3.17 -4.11
C ALA A 47 3.70 2.26 -2.98
N VAL A 48 3.99 2.85 -1.81
CA VAL A 48 4.46 2.11 -0.64
C VAL A 48 3.43 2.20 0.48
N CYS A 49 3.01 1.03 0.96
CA CYS A 49 2.09 0.92 2.09
C CYS A 49 2.80 0.16 3.21
N ALA A 50 3.42 0.90 4.12
CA ALA A 50 4.23 0.37 5.21
C ALA A 50 3.53 0.59 6.56
N GLY A 51 4.18 0.16 7.65
CA GLY A 51 3.70 0.42 9.01
C GLY A 51 2.47 -0.39 9.41
N ASN A 52 2.27 -1.55 8.82
CA ASN A 52 1.12 -2.42 9.09
C ASN A 52 -0.24 -1.82 8.72
N VAL A 53 -0.27 -0.81 7.87
CA VAL A 53 -1.51 -0.10 7.52
C VAL A 53 -2.59 -1.06 7.03
N MET A 54 -2.23 -2.06 6.21
CA MET A 54 -3.21 -3.04 5.71
C MET A 54 -3.90 -3.82 6.83
N THR A 55 -3.24 -4.03 7.96
CA THR A 55 -3.80 -4.77 9.09
C THR A 55 -4.80 -3.95 9.90
N PHE A 56 -4.79 -2.62 9.75
CA PHE A 56 -5.74 -1.73 10.42
C PHE A 56 -7.02 -1.48 9.62
N LEU A 57 -7.06 -1.90 8.36
CA LEU A 57 -8.25 -1.76 7.54
C LEU A 57 -9.32 -2.77 7.97
N ALA A 58 -10.58 -2.34 7.96
CA ALA A 58 -11.69 -3.27 8.12
C ALA A 58 -11.64 -4.33 7.00
N PRO A 59 -11.95 -5.61 7.28
CA PRO A 59 -11.82 -6.67 6.27
C PRO A 59 -12.51 -6.37 4.95
N GLU A 60 -13.69 -5.75 4.98
CA GLU A 60 -14.45 -5.39 3.78
C GLU A 60 -13.82 -4.26 2.96
N THR A 61 -12.86 -3.52 3.51
CA THR A 61 -12.19 -2.42 2.82
C THR A 61 -10.83 -2.83 2.24
N ARG A 62 -10.34 -4.04 2.51
CA ARG A 62 -9.02 -4.49 2.07
C ARG A 62 -8.91 -4.58 0.55
N ARG A 63 -9.85 -5.28 -0.10
CA ARG A 63 -9.86 -5.39 -1.57
C ARG A 63 -10.08 -4.05 -2.27
N PRO A 64 -11.04 -3.22 -1.83
CA PRO A 64 -11.17 -1.86 -2.38
C PRO A 64 -9.90 -1.03 -2.24
N ALA A 65 -9.21 -1.10 -1.10
CA ALA A 65 -7.95 -0.36 -0.91
C ALA A 65 -6.87 -0.84 -1.89
N LEU A 66 -6.71 -2.16 -2.07
CA LEU A 66 -5.77 -2.72 -3.03
C LEU A 66 -6.09 -2.26 -4.46
N GLU A 67 -7.36 -2.28 -4.84
CA GLU A 67 -7.80 -1.80 -6.15
C GLU A 67 -7.46 -0.33 -6.34
N ARG A 68 -7.75 0.50 -5.35
CA ARG A 68 -7.50 1.94 -5.45
C ARG A 68 -6.01 2.26 -5.52
N LEU A 69 -5.19 1.60 -4.71
CA LEU A 69 -3.74 1.77 -4.77
C LEU A 69 -3.19 1.39 -6.15
N ALA A 70 -3.61 0.24 -6.67
CA ALA A 70 -3.18 -0.23 -7.98
C ALA A 70 -3.64 0.72 -9.11
N ALA A 71 -4.83 1.29 -8.99
CA ALA A 71 -5.37 2.22 -9.99
C ALA A 71 -4.55 3.50 -10.15
N HIS A 72 -3.74 3.84 -9.15
CA HIS A 72 -2.89 5.03 -9.19
C HIS A 72 -1.49 4.77 -9.77
N LEU A 73 -1.17 3.52 -10.10
CA LEU A 73 0.13 3.17 -10.69
C LEU A 73 0.14 3.45 -12.19
N ARG A 74 1.29 3.95 -12.67
CA ARG A 74 1.57 3.98 -14.10
C ARG A 74 1.78 2.58 -14.62
N PRO A 75 1.70 2.34 -15.94
CA PRO A 75 2.10 1.05 -16.52
C PRO A 75 3.51 0.66 -16.05
N ALA A 76 3.70 -0.60 -15.67
CA ALA A 76 4.92 -1.14 -15.07
C ALA A 76 5.25 -0.57 -13.67
N GLY A 77 4.34 0.19 -13.05
CA GLY A 77 4.49 0.64 -11.68
C GLY A 77 4.41 -0.50 -10.67
N ARG A 78 4.91 -0.26 -9.47
CA ARG A 78 4.94 -1.25 -8.40
C ARG A 78 4.21 -0.76 -7.17
N LEU A 79 3.46 -1.67 -6.56
CA LEU A 79 2.88 -1.48 -5.23
C LEU A 79 3.69 -2.32 -4.25
N VAL A 80 4.21 -1.70 -3.20
CA VAL A 80 5.01 -2.39 -2.18
C VAL A 80 4.25 -2.32 -0.87
N ILE A 81 3.89 -3.49 -0.32
CA ILE A 81 3.11 -3.58 0.91
C ILE A 81 3.88 -4.38 1.95
N GLY A 82 4.00 -3.83 3.16
CA GLY A 82 4.65 -4.51 4.27
C GLY A 82 3.78 -4.54 5.52
N PHE A 83 3.67 -5.73 6.14
CA PHE A 83 2.98 -5.87 7.43
C PHE A 83 3.42 -7.15 8.16
N GLY A 84 3.21 -7.16 9.48
CA GLY A 84 3.61 -8.26 10.33
C GLY A 84 2.53 -9.33 10.50
N ALA A 85 2.98 -10.55 10.80
CA ALA A 85 2.11 -11.65 11.20
C ALA A 85 1.49 -11.42 12.58
N GLY A 86 0.47 -12.19 12.92
CA GLY A 86 -0.17 -12.12 14.24
C GLY A 86 -1.09 -10.92 14.41
N ARG A 87 -1.37 -10.20 13.36
CA ARG A 87 -2.38 -9.15 13.29
C ARG A 87 -3.59 -9.70 12.55
N GLU A 88 -4.70 -9.05 12.53
CA GLU A 88 -5.97 -9.60 12.03
C GLU A 88 -6.01 -9.85 10.51
N TYR A 89 -4.89 -9.82 9.82
CA TYR A 89 -4.79 -10.07 8.39
C TYR A 89 -3.77 -11.19 8.12
N PRO A 90 -4.21 -12.46 8.05
CA PRO A 90 -3.32 -13.57 7.71
C PRO A 90 -2.72 -13.40 6.30
N PHE A 91 -1.48 -13.83 6.13
CA PHE A 91 -0.81 -13.72 4.82
C PHE A 91 -1.57 -14.48 3.71
N ASP A 92 -2.17 -15.62 4.03
CA ASP A 92 -2.95 -16.40 3.06
C ASP A 92 -4.14 -15.62 2.53
N GLU A 93 -4.85 -14.89 3.40
CA GLU A 93 -5.95 -14.04 2.98
C GLU A 93 -5.46 -12.87 2.12
N PHE A 94 -4.31 -12.30 2.47
CA PHE A 94 -3.71 -11.24 1.69
C PHE A 94 -3.37 -11.72 0.27
N PHE A 95 -2.76 -12.88 0.14
CA PHE A 95 -2.44 -13.46 -1.16
C PHE A 95 -3.69 -13.74 -1.98
N ASP A 96 -4.75 -14.23 -1.35
CA ASP A 96 -6.03 -14.44 -2.00
C ASP A 96 -6.65 -13.11 -2.48
N ASP A 97 -6.60 -12.09 -1.64
CA ASP A 97 -7.09 -10.76 -2.01
C ASP A 97 -6.34 -10.18 -3.23
N LEU A 98 -5.00 -10.34 -3.27
CA LEU A 98 -4.22 -9.93 -4.43
C LEU A 98 -4.70 -10.67 -5.68
N HIS A 99 -4.86 -11.97 -5.59
CA HIS A 99 -5.30 -12.79 -6.71
C HIS A 99 -6.70 -12.36 -7.21
N GLN A 100 -7.63 -12.15 -6.28
CA GLN A 100 -8.99 -11.73 -6.63
C GLN A 100 -9.03 -10.35 -7.28
N MET A 101 -8.08 -9.48 -6.96
CA MET A 101 -7.99 -8.14 -7.55
C MET A 101 -7.15 -8.10 -8.83
N GLY A 102 -6.71 -9.26 -9.33
CA GLY A 102 -5.89 -9.34 -10.55
C GLY A 102 -4.48 -8.79 -10.37
N LEU A 103 -3.98 -8.79 -9.15
CA LEU A 103 -2.64 -8.31 -8.82
C LEU A 103 -1.67 -9.48 -8.69
N VAL A 104 -0.40 -9.24 -9.05
CA VAL A 104 0.65 -10.26 -9.04
C VAL A 104 1.73 -9.89 -8.05
N ALA A 105 2.02 -10.78 -7.10
CA ALA A 105 3.16 -10.63 -6.21
C ALA A 105 4.41 -11.12 -6.92
N ASP A 106 5.21 -10.20 -7.44
CA ASP A 106 6.42 -10.54 -8.19
C ASP A 106 7.55 -10.98 -7.27
N VAL A 107 7.67 -10.38 -6.10
CA VAL A 107 8.72 -10.68 -5.11
C VAL A 107 8.09 -10.70 -3.73
N LEU A 108 8.43 -11.73 -2.96
CA LEU A 108 8.02 -11.86 -1.56
C LEU A 108 9.26 -11.86 -0.68
N LEU A 109 9.31 -10.93 0.26
CA LEU A 109 10.41 -10.77 1.20
C LEU A 109 9.88 -10.85 2.63
N SER A 110 10.75 -11.15 3.59
CA SER A 110 10.39 -11.20 5.01
C SER A 110 10.88 -9.98 5.79
N SER A 111 11.53 -9.04 5.12
CA SER A 111 12.05 -7.83 5.77
C SER A 111 12.32 -6.74 4.73
N TRP A 112 12.46 -5.51 5.21
CA TRP A 112 12.81 -4.37 4.36
C TRP A 112 14.25 -4.41 3.86
N ASP A 113 15.13 -5.23 4.49
CA ASP A 113 16.50 -5.44 4.03
C ASP A 113 16.64 -6.64 3.07
N LEU A 114 15.53 -7.02 2.43
CA LEU A 114 15.47 -7.94 1.30
C LEU A 114 15.74 -9.41 1.65
N ARG A 115 15.43 -9.85 2.85
CA ARG A 115 15.51 -11.28 3.21
C ARG A 115 14.37 -12.06 2.54
N PRO A 116 14.62 -13.28 2.06
CA PRO A 116 13.58 -14.07 1.41
C PRO A 116 12.42 -14.41 2.34
N PHE A 117 11.23 -14.42 1.81
CA PHE A 117 10.03 -14.86 2.52
C PHE A 117 9.99 -16.40 2.54
N ASN A 118 9.60 -16.97 3.68
CA ASN A 118 9.38 -18.42 3.84
C ASN A 118 8.20 -18.68 4.77
N ALA A 119 7.86 -19.96 4.96
CA ALA A 119 6.70 -20.35 5.75
C ALA A 119 6.79 -19.97 7.25
N GLU A 120 8.00 -19.68 7.73
CA GLU A 120 8.23 -19.31 9.14
C GLU A 120 8.37 -17.81 9.34
N ALA A 121 8.24 -17.01 8.26
CA ALA A 121 8.39 -15.57 8.34
C ALA A 121 7.29 -14.94 9.18
N ASP A 122 7.67 -13.98 10.03
CA ASP A 122 6.74 -13.22 10.86
C ASP A 122 6.46 -11.82 10.31
N PHE A 123 7.02 -11.49 9.16
CA PHE A 123 6.80 -10.25 8.45
C PHE A 123 6.79 -10.51 6.95
N LEU A 124 6.03 -9.73 6.22
CA LEU A 124 5.93 -9.82 4.76
C LEU A 124 6.16 -8.45 4.13
N VAL A 125 7.01 -8.42 3.11
CA VAL A 125 7.10 -7.31 2.18
C VAL A 125 6.81 -7.88 0.79
N ALA A 126 5.71 -7.48 0.20
CA ALA A 126 5.30 -7.94 -1.13
C ALA A 126 5.52 -6.83 -2.15
N VAL A 127 6.24 -7.14 -3.22
CA VAL A 127 6.40 -6.26 -4.38
C VAL A 127 5.41 -6.73 -5.45
N ILE A 128 4.46 -5.87 -5.77
CA ILE A 128 3.25 -6.23 -6.52
C ILE A 128 3.19 -5.42 -7.81
N SER A 129 2.75 -6.07 -8.88
CA SER A 129 2.43 -5.40 -10.14
C SER A 129 0.99 -5.69 -10.53
N THR A 130 0.47 -4.86 -11.41
CA THR A 130 -0.78 -5.17 -12.10
C THR A 130 -0.48 -6.22 -13.16
N SER A 131 -1.36 -7.19 -13.33
CA SER A 131 -1.19 -8.17 -14.39
C SER A 131 -1.21 -7.47 -15.75
N ALA A 132 -0.24 -7.82 -16.55
CA ALA A 132 -0.16 -7.29 -17.92
C ALA A 132 -1.29 -7.83 -18.79
#